data_5e9c4cdc76f8e00ab3dc69459ea169e1
#
_entry.id   5e9c4cdc76f8e00ab3dc69459ea169e1
#
_cell.length_a   1.000
_cell.length_b   1.000
_cell.length_c   1.000
_cell.angle_alpha   90.00
_cell.angle_beta   90.00
_cell.angle_gamma   90.00
#
_symmetry.space_group_name_H-M   'P 1'
#
loop_
_entity.id
_entity.type
_entity.pdbx_description
1 polymer ?
#
loop_
_entity_poly.entity_id
_entity_poly.type
_entity_poly.pdbx_seq_one_letter_code
_entity_poly.pdbx_strand_id
1 'polypeptide(L)'
;MEDAELLRTAGLRVTTPRLAVLRATASMPHATADDIVTALAAELPTTSHQAVYGVLAALTGVGLVRRIEPAGSPARYERRTGDNHHHIVCTMCGAIEDVDCAVGHAPCLTPSETHGFAVTTAEVTYWGICDRCAAAERDDESTAGAPAATAGAPAATAGAPATPDAVG
;
A
#
# COMPACT_ATOMS: atom_id res chain seq x y z
N MET A 1 25.28 -3.14 12.43
CA MET A 1 25.28 -2.03 13.42
C MET A 1 24.12 -2.29 14.36
N GLU A 2 24.32 -2.18 15.67
CA GLU A 2 23.24 -2.39 16.63
C GLU A 2 22.29 -1.20 16.68
N ASP A 3 21.00 -1.43 16.94
CA ASP A 3 19.98 -0.38 16.97
C ASP A 3 20.30 0.77 17.95
N ALA A 4 20.92 0.43 19.08
CA ALA A 4 21.37 1.43 20.04
C ALA A 4 22.47 2.35 19.50
N GLU A 5 23.35 1.84 18.66
CA GLU A 5 24.41 2.59 17.99
C GLU A 5 23.83 3.50 16.90
N LEU A 6 22.86 2.98 16.12
CA LEU A 6 22.13 3.77 15.12
C LEU A 6 21.48 5.00 15.76
N LEU A 7 20.77 4.81 16.89
CA LEU A 7 20.16 5.92 17.61
C LEU A 7 21.19 6.95 18.06
N ARG A 8 22.33 6.53 18.62
CA ARG A 8 23.38 7.45 19.07
C ARG A 8 24.01 8.23 17.92
N THR A 9 24.32 7.53 16.84
CA THR A 9 24.90 8.15 15.63
C THR A 9 23.96 9.18 15.01
N ALA A 10 22.64 8.91 15.06
CA ALA A 10 21.62 9.86 14.62
C ALA A 10 21.31 10.97 15.65
N GLY A 11 22.06 11.07 16.75
CA GLY A 11 21.88 12.10 17.78
C GLY A 11 20.67 11.87 18.70
N LEU A 12 20.09 10.68 18.70
CA LEU A 12 18.94 10.35 19.53
C LEU A 12 19.36 9.64 20.82
N ARG A 13 18.70 9.98 21.93
CA ARG A 13 18.87 9.24 23.19
C ARG A 13 18.36 7.81 22.99
N VAL A 14 19.14 6.82 23.46
CA VAL A 14 18.71 5.43 23.54
C VAL A 14 17.69 5.28 24.66
N THR A 15 16.48 4.88 24.31
CA THR A 15 15.39 4.58 25.25
C THR A 15 14.69 3.30 24.83
N THR A 16 14.07 2.60 25.78
CA THR A 16 13.33 1.36 25.50
C THR A 16 12.26 1.55 24.42
N PRO A 17 11.40 2.60 24.45
CA PRO A 17 10.42 2.78 23.37
C PRO A 17 11.06 3.01 21.99
N ARG A 18 12.15 3.77 21.90
CA ARG A 18 12.82 3.99 20.61
C ARG A 18 13.43 2.71 20.04
N LEU A 19 14.06 1.90 20.87
CA LEU A 19 14.60 0.61 20.46
C LEU A 19 13.48 -0.33 19.99
N ALA A 20 12.39 -0.41 20.75
CA ALA A 20 11.26 -1.27 20.43
C ALA A 20 10.59 -0.86 19.12
N VAL A 21 10.30 0.41 18.93
CA VAL A 21 9.71 0.93 17.68
C VAL A 21 10.65 0.71 16.49
N LEU A 22 11.96 0.95 16.66
CA LEU A 22 12.95 0.75 15.60
C LEU A 22 13.05 -0.73 15.19
N ARG A 23 12.93 -1.67 16.14
CA ARG A 23 12.86 -3.11 15.85
C ARG A 23 11.54 -3.48 15.16
N ALA A 24 10.43 -2.94 15.65
CA ALA A 24 9.11 -3.20 15.06
C ALA A 24 9.06 -2.78 13.58
N THR A 25 9.57 -1.60 13.22
CA THR A 25 9.63 -1.14 11.83
C THR A 25 10.56 -2.00 10.94
N ALA A 26 11.53 -2.71 11.52
CA ALA A 26 12.36 -3.67 10.78
C ALA A 26 11.66 -5.01 10.55
N SER A 27 10.89 -5.47 11.54
CA SER A 27 10.20 -6.78 11.48
C SER A 27 8.85 -6.70 10.74
N MET A 28 8.27 -5.52 10.65
CA MET A 28 6.98 -5.26 10.00
C MET A 28 7.12 -4.08 9.04
N PRO A 29 7.77 -4.27 7.87
CA PRO A 29 7.83 -3.23 6.85
C PRO A 29 6.43 -2.76 6.47
N HIS A 30 6.26 -1.48 6.22
CA HIS A 30 5.00 -0.84 5.86
C HIS A 30 3.88 -0.95 6.92
N ALA A 31 4.22 -1.24 8.18
CA ALA A 31 3.24 -1.20 9.27
C ALA A 31 2.71 0.21 9.49
N THR A 32 1.44 0.31 9.87
CA THR A 32 0.87 1.56 10.39
C THR A 32 1.37 1.83 11.81
N ALA A 33 1.19 3.04 12.31
CA ALA A 33 1.47 3.34 13.71
C ALA A 33 0.63 2.48 14.66
N ASP A 34 -0.62 2.16 14.30
CA ASP A 34 -1.51 1.34 15.12
C ASP A 34 -1.09 -0.14 15.13
N ASP A 35 -0.57 -0.66 14.00
CA ASP A 35 0.03 -1.99 13.96
C ASP A 35 1.23 -2.08 14.91
N ILE A 36 2.10 -1.07 14.89
CA ILE A 36 3.27 -0.99 15.76
C ILE A 36 2.85 -0.89 17.24
N VAL A 37 1.86 -0.07 17.57
CA VAL A 37 1.31 0.02 18.93
C VAL A 37 0.80 -1.34 19.39
N THR A 38 0.04 -2.02 18.55
CA THR A 38 -0.53 -3.35 18.86
C THR A 38 0.58 -4.37 19.09
N ALA A 39 1.59 -4.40 18.22
CA ALA A 39 2.72 -5.33 18.35
C ALA A 39 3.55 -5.09 19.62
N LEU A 40 3.67 -3.83 20.05
CA LEU A 40 4.45 -3.46 21.23
C LEU A 40 3.66 -3.50 22.54
N ALA A 41 2.35 -3.77 22.52
CA ALA A 41 1.49 -3.70 23.70
C ALA A 41 1.96 -4.65 24.84
N ALA A 42 2.49 -5.82 24.50
CA ALA A 42 3.02 -6.78 25.49
C ALA A 42 4.39 -6.37 26.05
N GLU A 43 5.26 -5.80 25.22
CA GLU A 43 6.61 -5.37 25.62
C GLU A 43 6.57 -4.03 26.38
N LEU A 44 5.66 -3.13 25.98
CA LEU A 44 5.56 -1.76 26.48
C LEU A 44 4.13 -1.42 26.96
N PRO A 45 3.58 -2.11 27.95
CA PRO A 45 2.16 -1.99 28.34
C PRO A 45 1.77 -0.60 28.84
N THR A 46 2.72 0.23 29.24
CA THR A 46 2.49 1.60 29.73
C THR A 46 2.73 2.66 28.65
N THR A 47 3.12 2.27 27.44
CA THR A 47 3.41 3.22 26.36
C THR A 47 2.12 3.61 25.64
N SER A 48 1.81 4.89 25.65
CA SER A 48 0.62 5.40 24.94
C SER A 48 0.82 5.45 23.42
N HIS A 49 -0.27 5.42 22.67
CA HIS A 49 -0.27 5.70 21.23
C HIS A 49 0.50 6.98 20.88
N GLN A 50 0.24 8.06 21.64
CA GLN A 50 0.91 9.35 21.45
C GLN A 50 2.44 9.24 21.59
N ALA A 51 2.91 8.41 22.51
CA ALA A 51 4.35 8.20 22.70
C ALA A 51 4.97 7.46 21.50
N VAL A 52 4.28 6.46 20.94
CA VAL A 52 4.72 5.75 19.72
C VAL A 52 4.77 6.69 18.52
N TYR A 53 3.74 7.51 18.30
CA TYR A 53 3.74 8.55 17.26
C TYR A 53 4.91 9.53 17.42
N GLY A 54 5.19 9.97 18.66
CA GLY A 54 6.34 10.83 18.94
C GLY A 54 7.69 10.17 18.64
N VAL A 55 7.81 8.86 18.90
CA VAL A 55 9.01 8.09 18.56
C VAL A 55 9.14 7.95 17.04
N LEU A 56 8.08 7.57 16.33
CA LEU A 56 8.08 7.46 14.88
C LEU A 56 8.47 8.80 14.22
N ALA A 57 7.91 9.91 14.68
CA ALA A 57 8.27 11.23 14.17
C ALA A 57 9.75 11.55 14.41
N ALA A 58 10.31 11.22 15.59
CA ALA A 58 11.71 11.43 15.89
C ALA A 58 12.63 10.56 15.02
N LEU A 59 12.28 9.29 14.77
CA LEU A 59 13.03 8.37 13.93
C LEU A 59 12.99 8.79 12.46
N THR A 60 11.84 9.24 11.98
CA THR A 60 11.67 9.78 10.62
C THR A 60 12.45 11.07 10.43
N GLY A 61 12.42 11.95 11.41
CA GLY A 61 13.13 13.23 11.35
C GLY A 61 14.65 13.11 11.25
N VAL A 62 15.23 11.97 11.67
CA VAL A 62 16.67 11.67 11.53
C VAL A 62 16.99 10.65 10.45
N GLY A 63 15.99 10.22 9.64
CA GLY A 63 16.17 9.32 8.51
C GLY A 63 16.44 7.85 8.89
N LEU A 64 16.17 7.42 10.12
CA LEU A 64 16.26 6.02 10.53
C LEU A 64 15.03 5.20 10.13
N VAL A 65 13.93 5.87 9.88
CA VAL A 65 12.66 5.31 9.42
C VAL A 65 12.12 6.22 8.33
N ARG A 66 11.59 5.65 7.27
CA ARG A 66 10.86 6.37 6.23
C ARG A 66 9.37 6.30 6.52
N ARG A 67 8.67 7.39 6.29
CA ARG A 67 7.21 7.47 6.33
C ARG A 67 6.69 7.58 4.91
N ILE A 68 5.76 6.71 4.58
CA ILE A 68 5.10 6.65 3.27
C ILE A 68 3.63 6.98 3.47
N GLU A 69 3.06 7.78 2.61
CA GLU A 69 1.65 8.19 2.66
C GLU A 69 0.93 7.85 1.35
N PRO A 70 0.55 6.58 1.14
CA PRO A 70 -0.22 6.24 -0.05
C PRO A 70 -1.58 6.93 -0.02
N ALA A 71 -2.02 7.47 -1.14
CA ALA A 71 -3.29 8.18 -1.22
C ALA A 71 -4.45 7.30 -0.71
N GLY A 72 -5.27 7.84 0.20
CA GLY A 72 -6.42 7.12 0.76
C GLY A 72 -6.08 6.05 1.80
N SER A 73 -4.82 5.93 2.22
CA SER A 73 -4.36 4.97 3.24
C SER A 73 -3.72 5.68 4.43
N PRO A 74 -3.70 5.03 5.61
CA PRO A 74 -2.90 5.51 6.73
C PRO A 74 -1.42 5.59 6.37
N ALA A 75 -0.67 6.47 7.04
CA ALA A 75 0.78 6.52 6.92
C ALA A 75 1.40 5.17 7.32
N ARG A 76 2.40 4.75 6.57
CA ARG A 76 3.16 3.52 6.75
C ARG A 76 4.60 3.84 7.08
N TYR A 77 5.29 2.92 7.75
CA TYR A 77 6.63 3.13 8.24
C TYR A 77 7.54 1.96 7.86
N GLU A 78 8.77 2.27 7.43
CA GLU A 78 9.76 1.28 7.04
C GLU A 78 11.17 1.68 7.47
N ARG A 79 12.06 0.70 7.61
CA ARG A 79 13.50 0.93 7.87
C ARG A 79 14.37 0.97 6.62
N ARG A 80 13.83 0.60 5.48
CA ARG A 80 14.56 0.67 4.22
C ARG A 80 14.70 2.13 3.82
N THR A 81 15.86 2.71 4.16
CA THR A 81 16.20 4.11 3.88
C THR A 81 17.55 4.16 3.17
N GLY A 82 17.76 5.17 2.33
CA GLY A 82 19.04 5.41 1.68
C GLY A 82 19.28 4.67 0.36
N ASP A 83 18.29 3.94 -0.14
CA ASP A 83 18.26 3.40 -1.49
C ASP A 83 17.07 3.98 -2.28
N ASN A 84 17.07 3.75 -3.58
CA ASN A 84 16.01 4.20 -4.46
C ASN A 84 15.11 3.02 -4.81
N HIS A 85 14.11 2.78 -3.98
CA HIS A 85 13.04 1.82 -4.24
C HIS A 85 11.70 2.54 -4.37
N HIS A 86 10.74 1.84 -4.94
CA HIS A 86 9.37 2.30 -5.17
C HIS A 86 8.41 1.37 -4.45
N HIS A 87 7.15 1.74 -4.39
CA HIS A 87 6.12 0.95 -3.74
C HIS A 87 5.04 0.57 -4.73
N ILE A 88 4.51 -0.65 -4.61
CA ILE A 88 3.28 -1.05 -5.25
C ILE A 88 2.20 -1.23 -4.19
N VAL A 89 1.04 -0.61 -4.39
CA VAL A 89 -0.06 -0.59 -3.44
C VAL A 89 -1.27 -1.28 -4.04
N CYS A 90 -1.84 -2.22 -3.30
CA CYS A 90 -3.10 -2.85 -3.68
C CYS A 90 -4.27 -1.89 -3.43
N THR A 91 -5.03 -1.57 -4.48
CA THR A 91 -6.20 -0.68 -4.40
C THR A 91 -7.36 -1.27 -3.61
N MET A 92 -7.40 -2.61 -3.45
CA MET A 92 -8.49 -3.29 -2.74
C MET A 92 -8.22 -3.46 -1.24
N CYS A 93 -7.04 -3.98 -0.87
CA CYS A 93 -6.74 -4.29 0.54
C CYS A 93 -5.69 -3.39 1.17
N GLY A 94 -5.09 -2.46 0.41
CA GLY A 94 -4.05 -1.56 0.91
C GLY A 94 -2.72 -2.23 1.25
N ALA A 95 -2.49 -3.48 0.83
CA ALA A 95 -1.19 -4.13 0.97
C ALA A 95 -0.14 -3.36 0.17
N ILE A 96 1.06 -3.24 0.72
CA ILE A 96 2.19 -2.55 0.10
C ILE A 96 3.36 -3.50 0.01
N GLU A 97 4.05 -3.48 -1.13
CA GLU A 97 5.28 -4.20 -1.38
C GLU A 97 6.33 -3.26 -1.96
N ASP A 98 7.60 -3.51 -1.61
CA ASP A 98 8.72 -2.82 -2.22
C ASP A 98 8.96 -3.35 -3.63
N VAL A 99 9.23 -2.45 -4.56
CA VAL A 99 9.75 -2.78 -5.88
C VAL A 99 11.04 -2.01 -6.10
N ASP A 100 12.08 -2.72 -6.50
CA ASP A 100 13.33 -2.07 -6.84
C ASP A 100 13.16 -1.17 -8.05
N CYS A 101 14.02 -0.15 -8.16
CA CYS A 101 13.97 0.77 -9.26
C CYS A 101 13.99 0.01 -10.59
N ALA A 102 12.99 0.25 -11.43
CA ALA A 102 12.80 -0.47 -12.68
C ALA A 102 14.05 -0.40 -13.56
N VAL A 103 14.34 -1.51 -14.24
CA VAL A 103 15.42 -1.63 -15.20
C VAL A 103 15.17 -0.64 -16.33
N GLY A 104 16.07 0.32 -16.50
CA GLY A 104 15.97 1.35 -17.53
C GLY A 104 16.30 2.75 -16.98
N HIS A 105 16.29 3.74 -17.86
CA HIS A 105 16.40 5.14 -17.44
C HIS A 105 15.31 5.45 -16.41
N ALA A 106 15.74 5.88 -15.23
CA ALA A 106 14.82 6.30 -14.17
C ALA A 106 14.12 7.62 -14.57
N PRO A 107 12.96 7.59 -15.22
CA PRO A 107 12.29 8.80 -15.69
C PRO A 107 11.82 9.68 -14.54
N CYS A 108 11.89 9.15 -13.32
CA CYS A 108 11.32 9.75 -12.13
C CYS A 108 12.30 10.59 -11.32
N LEU A 109 13.59 10.57 -11.65
CA LEU A 109 14.61 11.23 -10.84
C LEU A 109 15.02 12.60 -11.35
N THR A 110 14.68 12.94 -12.60
CA THR A 110 15.03 14.22 -13.20
C THR A 110 13.78 14.85 -13.80
N PRO A 111 13.18 15.86 -13.17
CA PRO A 111 12.08 16.57 -13.76
C PRO A 111 12.56 17.34 -15.01
N SER A 112 11.67 17.50 -16.00
CA SER A 112 11.96 18.27 -17.21
C SER A 112 12.25 19.73 -16.92
N GLU A 113 11.67 20.24 -15.82
CA GLU A 113 11.87 21.61 -15.36
C GLU A 113 11.78 21.65 -13.83
N THR A 114 12.68 22.34 -13.19
CA THR A 114 12.75 22.42 -11.71
C THR A 114 12.10 23.69 -11.14
N HIS A 115 11.74 24.66 -11.97
CA HIS A 115 11.23 25.97 -11.54
C HIS A 115 12.09 26.64 -10.45
N GLY A 116 13.40 26.39 -10.47
CA GLY A 116 14.35 26.93 -9.49
C GLY A 116 14.45 26.14 -8.17
N PHE A 117 13.76 25.00 -8.04
CA PHE A 117 13.89 24.13 -6.86
C PHE A 117 15.14 23.24 -6.96
N ALA A 118 15.81 23.06 -5.83
CA ALA A 118 16.80 22.01 -5.66
C ALA A 118 16.07 20.68 -5.35
N VAL A 119 15.84 19.87 -6.38
CA VAL A 119 15.14 18.58 -6.22
C VAL A 119 16.06 17.60 -5.47
N THR A 120 15.58 17.04 -4.38
CA THR A 120 16.32 16.10 -3.54
C THR A 120 15.76 14.69 -3.56
N THR A 121 14.48 14.51 -3.89
CA THR A 121 13.81 13.22 -3.84
C THR A 121 12.69 13.18 -4.87
N ALA A 122 12.48 12.01 -5.47
CA ALA A 122 11.31 11.69 -6.27
C ALA A 122 10.70 10.41 -5.73
N GLU A 123 9.37 10.37 -5.62
CA GLU A 123 8.64 9.18 -5.17
C GLU A 123 7.75 8.67 -6.30
N VAL A 124 7.76 7.35 -6.51
CA VAL A 124 6.89 6.67 -7.46
C VAL A 124 6.11 5.59 -6.71
N THR A 125 4.81 5.64 -6.83
CA THR A 125 3.92 4.62 -6.30
C THR A 125 3.13 4.00 -7.43
N TYR A 126 3.22 2.67 -7.54
CA TYR A 126 2.42 1.88 -8.46
C TYR A 126 1.13 1.44 -7.76
N TRP A 127 0.04 1.39 -8.50
CA TRP A 127 -1.27 0.97 -8.00
C TRP A 127 -1.77 -0.21 -8.80
N GLY A 128 -2.27 -1.25 -8.12
CA GLY A 128 -2.76 -2.45 -8.77
C GLY A 128 -3.64 -3.28 -7.83
N ILE A 129 -3.92 -4.51 -8.22
CA ILE A 129 -4.64 -5.49 -7.41
C ILE A 129 -3.67 -6.63 -7.10
N CYS A 130 -3.46 -6.96 -5.83
CA CYS A 130 -2.57 -8.04 -5.45
C CYS A 130 -3.19 -9.41 -5.79
N ASP A 131 -2.34 -10.43 -5.91
CA ASP A 131 -2.76 -11.79 -6.30
C ASP A 131 -3.85 -12.35 -5.39
N ARG A 132 -3.78 -12.08 -4.09
CA ARG A 132 -4.79 -12.50 -3.10
C ARG A 132 -6.17 -11.89 -3.41
N CYS A 133 -6.22 -10.59 -3.69
CA CYS A 133 -7.47 -9.91 -4.02
C CYS A 133 -7.99 -10.33 -5.39
N ALA A 134 -7.11 -10.48 -6.37
CA ALA A 134 -7.47 -10.96 -7.70
C ALA A 134 -7.97 -12.42 -7.67
N ALA A 135 -7.45 -13.25 -6.77
CA ALA A 135 -7.97 -14.61 -6.56
C ALA A 135 -9.37 -14.59 -5.94
N ALA A 136 -9.59 -13.75 -4.92
CA ALA A 136 -10.89 -13.63 -4.26
C ALA A 136 -11.99 -13.15 -5.23
N GLU A 137 -11.70 -12.22 -6.14
CA GLU A 137 -12.66 -11.80 -7.17
C GLU A 137 -13.02 -12.94 -8.13
N ARG A 138 -12.05 -13.75 -8.54
CA ARG A 138 -12.33 -14.93 -9.42
C ARG A 138 -13.19 -15.99 -8.73
N ASP A 139 -12.98 -16.21 -7.44
CA ASP A 139 -13.76 -17.19 -6.66
C ASP A 139 -15.21 -16.70 -6.48
N ASP A 140 -15.41 -15.40 -6.30
CA ASP A 140 -16.73 -14.77 -6.15
C ASP A 140 -17.52 -14.81 -7.50
N GLU A 141 -16.87 -14.53 -8.62
CA GLU A 141 -17.47 -14.68 -9.96
C GLU A 141 -17.83 -16.14 -10.27
N SER A 142 -17.01 -17.10 -9.85
CA SER A 142 -17.27 -18.53 -10.03
C SER A 142 -18.47 -19.01 -9.21
N THR A 143 -18.73 -18.40 -8.06
CA THR A 143 -19.85 -18.75 -7.17
C THR A 143 -21.15 -18.07 -7.59
N ALA A 144 -21.08 -16.89 -8.21
CA ALA A 144 -22.25 -16.16 -8.72
C ALA A 144 -22.77 -16.65 -10.08
N GLY A 145 -22.01 -17.50 -10.75
CA GLY A 145 -22.26 -17.93 -12.12
C GLY A 145 -23.02 -19.25 -12.31
N ALA A 146 -23.92 -19.67 -11.42
CA ALA A 146 -24.86 -20.75 -11.70
C ALA A 146 -26.26 -20.18 -12.03
N PRO A 147 -26.65 -20.01 -13.30
CA PRO A 147 -28.03 -19.72 -13.62
C PRO A 147 -28.88 -20.94 -13.25
N ALA A 148 -29.85 -20.73 -12.35
CA ALA A 148 -30.89 -21.71 -12.10
C ALA A 148 -31.56 -22.06 -13.43
N ALA A 149 -31.40 -23.31 -13.86
CA ALA A 149 -32.13 -23.87 -14.99
C ALA A 149 -33.61 -23.85 -14.67
N THR A 150 -34.33 -22.83 -15.10
CA THR A 150 -35.79 -22.85 -15.15
C THR A 150 -36.19 -23.60 -16.43
N ALA A 151 -36.61 -24.87 -16.24
CA ALA A 151 -37.37 -25.62 -17.18
C ALA A 151 -38.73 -24.93 -17.40
N GLY A 152 -39.18 -24.81 -18.63
CA GLY A 152 -40.55 -24.46 -18.92
C GLY A 152 -40.70 -23.63 -20.19
N ALA A 153 -40.66 -24.30 -21.36
CA ALA A 153 -41.29 -23.75 -22.53
C ALA A 153 -42.81 -24.01 -22.50
N PRO A 154 -43.64 -23.13 -23.02
CA PRO A 154 -44.67 -23.60 -23.95
C PRO A 154 -44.56 -22.96 -25.32
N ALA A 155 -44.76 -23.81 -26.31
CA ALA A 155 -44.94 -23.46 -27.69
C ALA A 155 -46.19 -22.57 -27.88
N ALA A 156 -46.08 -21.56 -28.74
CA ALA A 156 -47.23 -20.94 -29.38
C ALA A 156 -46.84 -20.40 -30.77
N THR A 157 -47.24 -21.11 -31.73
CA THR A 157 -48.00 -20.79 -32.98
C THR A 157 -47.51 -19.62 -33.83
N ALA A 158 -47.29 -20.04 -35.05
CA ALA A 158 -47.05 -19.29 -36.26
C ALA A 158 -48.15 -18.27 -36.58
N GLY A 159 -47.76 -17.09 -37.00
CA GLY A 159 -48.58 -16.14 -37.73
C GLY A 159 -47.71 -15.50 -38.79
N ALA A 160 -47.97 -15.85 -40.05
CA ALA A 160 -47.26 -15.36 -41.21
C ALA A 160 -47.81 -13.99 -41.69
N PRO A 161 -47.31 -13.42 -42.79
CA PRO A 161 -46.78 -12.06 -42.87
C PRO A 161 -47.71 -11.09 -43.61
N ALA A 162 -47.46 -9.81 -43.48
CA ALA A 162 -47.95 -8.81 -44.45
C ALA A 162 -46.80 -7.89 -44.85
N THR A 163 -46.47 -7.96 -46.10
CA THR A 163 -45.65 -7.01 -46.87
C THR A 163 -46.55 -5.91 -47.45
N PRO A 164 -46.03 -4.99 -48.27
CA PRO A 164 -45.55 -3.65 -47.92
C PRO A 164 -46.38 -2.59 -48.64
N ASP A 165 -46.14 -1.34 -48.37
CA ASP A 165 -46.33 -0.37 -49.44
C ASP A 165 -45.31 0.79 -49.33
N ALA A 166 -44.68 1.02 -50.45
CA ALA A 166 -43.88 2.14 -50.80
C ALA A 166 -44.78 3.39 -51.02
N VAL A 167 -44.26 4.53 -50.88
CA VAL A 167 -44.38 5.74 -51.74
C VAL A 167 -43.93 7.01 -50.97
N GLY A 168 -43.11 7.79 -51.64
CA GLY A 168 -42.93 9.23 -51.41
C GLY A 168 -41.48 9.63 -51.23
#